data_329c3436fdd6fc167dd13885f92b9956
#
_entry.id   329c3436fdd6fc167dd13885f92b9956
#
_cell.length_a   1.000
_cell.length_b   1.000
_cell.length_c   1.000
_cell.angle_alpha   90.00
_cell.angle_beta   90.00
_cell.angle_gamma   90.00
#
_symmetry.space_group_name_H-M   'P 1'
#
loop_
_entity.id
_entity.type
_entity.pdbx_description
1 polymer ?
#
loop_
_entity_poly.entity_id
_entity_poly.type
_entity_poly.pdbx_seq_one_letter_code
_entity_poly.pdbx_strand_id
1 'polypeptide(L)'
;MAALFTTPKRNDKTSGAHFVEPDVRRRTLLAHGSWRRVTRRIVVGAVCALTVSSLLMPSVSLAAERVNVGDTWYEAGAAVGDEAGTWAWDGADDMKLNGYGGGAIKAAGKLNIAYEGKNTVKTEPDYTGAAIKAQDGTNQKAELNITSSNSTDELNVTAEADAIKSTGDLSISGPGTVNTTSTTSDGIEAKGDLSITGSGTVNATGGTEGIQSKGKTTIDSSGTVIAKGGEGYGVAAGSDIIIKGGGKVEASSIEEAAIWADGNIDISGGSQVEASSQG
;
A
#
# COMPACT_ATOMS: atom_id res chain seq x y z
N MET A 1 48.01 -3.76 -30.59
CA MET A 1 48.33 -3.54 -29.17
C MET A 1 47.36 -4.33 -28.32
N ALA A 2 47.80 -5.42 -27.72
CA ALA A 2 46.98 -6.30 -26.90
C ALA A 2 47.15 -5.89 -25.42
N ALA A 3 46.05 -5.60 -24.74
CA ALA A 3 46.08 -5.33 -23.30
C ALA A 3 45.65 -6.62 -22.56
N LEU A 4 46.59 -7.13 -21.74
CA LEU A 4 46.37 -8.27 -20.85
C LEU A 4 45.52 -7.82 -19.65
N PHE A 5 44.43 -8.58 -19.37
CA PHE A 5 43.74 -8.49 -18.12
C PHE A 5 44.28 -9.59 -17.16
N THR A 6 44.86 -9.15 -16.04
CA THR A 6 45.29 -10.02 -14.94
C THR A 6 44.18 -10.09 -13.90
N THR A 7 43.68 -11.29 -13.62
CA THR A 7 42.77 -11.62 -12.53
C THR A 7 43.50 -11.68 -11.18
N PRO A 8 42.96 -11.15 -10.06
CA PRO A 8 43.56 -11.34 -8.76
C PRO A 8 43.11 -12.69 -8.15
N LYS A 9 44.10 -13.40 -7.59
CA LYS A 9 43.99 -14.66 -6.86
C LYS A 9 43.13 -14.50 -5.58
N ARG A 10 42.19 -15.42 -5.41
CA ARG A 10 41.43 -15.64 -4.19
C ARG A 10 42.33 -16.35 -3.16
N ASN A 11 42.50 -15.75 -1.99
CA ASN A 11 43.18 -16.39 -0.84
C ASN A 11 42.07 -17.05 0.03
N ASP A 12 42.01 -18.36 -0.02
CA ASP A 12 41.32 -19.19 0.97
C ASP A 12 42.13 -19.21 2.28
N LYS A 13 41.52 -18.71 3.36
CA LYS A 13 41.93 -19.05 4.73
C LYS A 13 40.75 -19.67 5.45
N THR A 14 40.75 -20.98 5.48
CA THR A 14 39.99 -21.81 6.40
C THR A 14 40.38 -21.49 7.84
N SER A 15 39.45 -21.03 8.65
CA SER A 15 39.53 -20.96 10.09
C SER A 15 38.38 -21.76 10.67
N GLY A 16 38.71 -22.92 11.25
CA GLY A 16 37.78 -23.83 11.93
C GLY A 16 37.24 -23.17 13.20
N ALA A 17 35.95 -23.11 13.33
CA ALA A 17 35.27 -22.86 14.59
C ALA A 17 34.75 -24.20 15.14
N HIS A 18 35.36 -24.66 16.27
CA HIS A 18 34.88 -25.76 17.08
C HIS A 18 33.51 -25.41 17.68
N PHE A 19 32.52 -26.21 17.33
CA PHE A 19 31.21 -26.17 17.98
C PHE A 19 31.28 -27.08 19.20
N VAL A 20 31.13 -26.55 20.41
CA VAL A 20 31.03 -27.28 21.66
C VAL A 20 29.56 -27.48 21.99
N GLU A 21 29.08 -28.73 21.93
CA GLU A 21 27.75 -29.09 22.43
C GLU A 21 27.68 -29.03 23.97
N PRO A 22 26.62 -28.49 24.57
CA PRO A 22 26.40 -28.60 26.00
C PRO A 22 25.75 -29.97 26.35
N ASP A 23 26.46 -30.72 27.16
CA ASP A 23 26.08 -32.00 27.79
C ASP A 23 24.86 -31.80 28.73
N VAL A 24 23.71 -32.37 28.37
CA VAL A 24 22.51 -32.39 29.21
C VAL A 24 22.52 -33.64 30.07
N ARG A 25 23.10 -33.53 31.27
CA ARG A 25 23.02 -34.62 32.28
C ARG A 25 21.60 -34.71 32.85
N ARG A 26 20.95 -35.84 32.55
CA ARG A 26 19.75 -36.33 33.24
C ARG A 26 20.05 -36.58 34.71
N ARG A 27 19.41 -35.86 35.63
CA ARG A 27 19.30 -36.23 37.03
C ARG A 27 17.95 -36.89 37.27
N THR A 28 18.00 -38.22 37.49
CA THR A 28 16.88 -39.02 38.00
C THR A 28 16.77 -38.78 39.49
N LEU A 29 15.66 -38.20 39.95
CA LEU A 29 15.29 -38.15 41.37
C LEU A 29 14.18 -39.16 41.61
N LEU A 30 14.52 -40.25 42.28
CA LEU A 30 13.59 -41.22 42.87
C LEU A 30 13.02 -40.58 44.15
N ALA A 31 11.74 -40.34 44.23
CA ALA A 31 11.03 -40.08 45.47
C ALA A 31 9.95 -41.12 45.68
N HIS A 32 10.14 -41.97 46.71
CA HIS A 32 9.16 -42.87 47.26
C HIS A 32 8.11 -42.07 48.05
N GLY A 33 6.83 -42.31 47.80
CA GLY A 33 5.74 -41.71 48.60
C GLY A 33 4.39 -42.37 48.33
N SER A 34 4.05 -43.27 49.20
CA SER A 34 2.77 -43.87 49.61
C SER A 34 1.51 -43.67 48.76
N TRP A 35 0.96 -44.81 48.40
CA TRP A 35 -0.36 -44.99 47.79
C TRP A 35 -1.48 -44.70 48.76
N ARG A 36 -2.35 -43.73 48.48
CA ARG A 36 -3.75 -43.69 48.96
C ARG A 36 -4.67 -43.75 47.76
N ARG A 37 -5.42 -44.85 47.70
CA ARG A 37 -6.51 -45.04 46.74
C ARG A 37 -7.63 -44.02 47.02
N VAL A 38 -7.91 -43.15 46.10
CA VAL A 38 -9.19 -42.41 46.04
C VAL A 38 -9.86 -42.82 44.74
N THR A 39 -10.87 -43.67 44.88
CA THR A 39 -11.80 -43.97 43.81
C THR A 39 -12.66 -42.76 43.55
N ARG A 40 -12.41 -42.02 42.48
CA ARG A 40 -13.32 -41.05 41.94
C ARG A 40 -13.84 -41.52 40.59
N ARG A 41 -15.19 -41.59 40.52
CA ARG A 41 -15.95 -41.93 39.35
C ARG A 41 -15.53 -41.05 38.20
N ILE A 42 -15.11 -41.65 37.09
CA ILE A 42 -14.89 -40.96 35.82
C ILE A 42 -16.26 -40.68 35.23
N VAL A 43 -16.65 -39.42 35.27
CA VAL A 43 -17.73 -38.91 34.41
C VAL A 43 -17.11 -38.72 33.04
N VAL A 44 -17.51 -39.57 32.09
CA VAL A 44 -17.13 -39.38 30.69
C VAL A 44 -17.90 -38.15 30.19
N GLY A 45 -17.24 -36.99 30.31
CA GLY A 45 -17.69 -35.79 29.61
C GLY A 45 -17.24 -35.91 28.14
N ALA A 46 -18.23 -35.88 27.25
CA ALA A 46 -17.99 -35.78 25.82
C ALA A 46 -17.13 -34.54 25.55
N VAL A 47 -15.88 -34.75 25.14
CA VAL A 47 -15.02 -33.69 24.58
C VAL A 47 -15.59 -33.38 23.20
N CYS A 48 -16.48 -32.38 23.13
CA CYS A 48 -16.80 -31.74 21.87
C CYS A 48 -15.54 -31.08 21.35
N ALA A 49 -14.87 -31.75 20.42
CA ALA A 49 -13.82 -31.12 19.63
C ALA A 49 -14.47 -30.01 18.79
N LEU A 50 -14.43 -28.79 19.29
CA LEU A 50 -14.67 -27.61 18.48
C LEU A 50 -13.53 -27.54 17.46
N THR A 51 -13.76 -28.10 16.28
CA THR A 51 -12.98 -27.72 15.11
C THR A 51 -13.28 -26.26 14.86
N VAL A 52 -12.37 -25.40 15.29
CA VAL A 52 -12.33 -24.01 14.83
C VAL A 52 -11.97 -24.09 13.36
N SER A 53 -12.99 -24.23 12.51
CA SER A 53 -12.85 -23.88 11.11
C SER A 53 -12.45 -22.42 11.11
N SER A 54 -11.21 -22.13 10.76
CA SER A 54 -10.79 -20.79 10.42
C SER A 54 -11.62 -20.38 9.21
N LEU A 55 -12.81 -19.81 9.47
CA LEU A 55 -13.46 -19.00 8.46
C LEU A 55 -12.42 -17.93 8.09
N LEU A 56 -11.86 -18.05 6.89
CA LEU A 56 -11.26 -16.95 6.19
C LEU A 56 -12.41 -15.92 6.00
N MET A 57 -12.63 -15.10 7.02
CA MET A 57 -13.44 -13.92 6.83
C MET A 57 -12.67 -13.05 5.84
N PRO A 58 -13.29 -12.61 4.73
CA PRO A 58 -12.68 -11.58 3.93
C PRO A 58 -12.32 -10.44 4.89
N SER A 59 -11.12 -9.91 4.77
CA SER A 59 -10.68 -8.76 5.57
C SER A 59 -11.62 -7.60 5.26
N VAL A 60 -12.59 -7.37 6.13
CA VAL A 60 -13.49 -6.23 6.03
C VAL A 60 -12.65 -5.03 6.46
N SER A 61 -12.39 -4.11 5.54
CA SER A 61 -11.80 -2.82 5.88
C SER A 61 -12.79 -2.07 6.75
N LEU A 62 -12.39 -1.74 7.97
CA LEU A 62 -13.22 -0.99 8.89
C LEU A 62 -13.22 0.48 8.50
N ALA A 63 -14.36 1.17 8.71
CA ALA A 63 -14.45 2.62 8.60
C ALA A 63 -13.37 3.30 9.46
N ALA A 64 -12.98 4.52 9.10
CA ALA A 64 -11.96 5.23 9.83
C ALA A 64 -12.41 5.52 11.26
N GLU A 65 -11.62 5.08 12.23
CA GLU A 65 -11.84 5.41 13.65
C GLU A 65 -11.53 6.89 13.93
N ARG A 66 -10.66 7.48 13.14
CA ARG A 66 -10.29 8.90 13.19
C ARG A 66 -9.61 9.33 11.90
N VAL A 67 -9.67 10.62 11.61
CA VAL A 67 -8.89 11.22 10.52
C VAL A 67 -8.02 12.35 11.05
N ASN A 68 -6.87 12.55 10.39
CA ASN A 68 -6.01 13.70 10.58
C ASN A 68 -6.12 14.58 9.32
N VAL A 69 -6.34 15.86 9.51
CA VAL A 69 -6.30 16.86 8.45
C VAL A 69 -5.31 17.96 8.87
N GLY A 70 -4.22 18.08 8.12
CA GLY A 70 -3.08 18.88 8.56
C GLY A 70 -2.49 18.30 9.83
N ASP A 71 -2.50 19.04 10.93
CA ASP A 71 -1.93 18.63 12.22
C ASP A 71 -2.99 18.23 13.25
N THR A 72 -4.27 18.20 12.87
CA THR A 72 -5.37 17.96 13.81
C THR A 72 -6.02 16.60 13.56
N TRP A 73 -6.19 15.83 14.65
CA TRP A 73 -6.95 14.57 14.65
C TRP A 73 -8.40 14.79 15.05
N TYR A 74 -9.31 14.15 14.35
CA TYR A 74 -10.75 14.14 14.59
C TYR A 74 -11.19 12.70 14.79
N GLU A 75 -11.88 12.42 15.89
CA GLU A 75 -12.39 11.08 16.23
C GLU A 75 -13.71 10.80 15.49
N ALA A 76 -13.98 9.53 15.20
CA ALA A 76 -15.20 9.10 14.55
C ALA A 76 -16.45 9.42 15.38
N GLY A 77 -17.59 9.55 14.70
CA GLY A 77 -18.91 9.70 15.30
C GLY A 77 -19.63 11.01 14.99
N ALA A 78 -18.91 12.12 14.77
CA ALA A 78 -19.51 13.39 14.39
C ALA A 78 -18.91 13.90 13.08
N ALA A 79 -19.73 14.43 12.21
CA ALA A 79 -19.26 15.12 11.01
C ALA A 79 -18.48 16.38 11.40
N VAL A 80 -17.34 16.59 10.76
CA VAL A 80 -16.45 17.74 10.98
C VAL A 80 -15.98 18.29 9.64
N GLY A 81 -15.54 19.53 9.63
CA GLY A 81 -15.00 20.21 8.47
C GLY A 81 -14.46 21.59 8.86
N ASP A 82 -13.88 22.30 7.90
CA ASP A 82 -13.50 23.68 8.13
C ASP A 82 -14.66 24.66 7.89
N GLU A 83 -14.55 25.86 8.47
CA GLU A 83 -15.57 26.90 8.32
C GLU A 83 -15.69 27.39 6.86
N ALA A 84 -14.63 27.27 6.08
CA ALA A 84 -14.61 27.66 4.66
C ALA A 84 -15.27 26.61 3.76
N GLY A 85 -15.56 25.39 4.28
CA GLY A 85 -16.15 24.30 3.50
C GLY A 85 -15.19 23.69 2.49
N THR A 86 -13.87 23.85 2.68
CA THR A 86 -12.88 23.29 1.76
C THR A 86 -12.67 21.80 1.96
N TRP A 87 -13.03 21.29 3.13
CA TRP A 87 -13.10 19.87 3.41
C TRP A 87 -14.20 19.56 4.44
N ALA A 88 -14.74 18.37 4.37
CA ALA A 88 -15.68 17.82 5.34
C ALA A 88 -15.51 16.31 5.44
N TRP A 89 -15.58 15.77 6.65
CA TRP A 89 -15.61 14.34 6.94
C TRP A 89 -16.89 14.01 7.70
N ASP A 90 -17.56 12.92 7.32
CA ASP A 90 -18.86 12.53 7.88
C ASP A 90 -18.77 11.88 9.29
N GLY A 91 -17.55 11.69 9.79
CA GLY A 91 -17.29 11.02 11.06
C GLY A 91 -17.24 9.49 10.96
N ALA A 92 -17.17 8.97 9.74
CA ALA A 92 -17.02 7.54 9.45
C ALA A 92 -15.94 7.30 8.38
N ASP A 93 -16.27 7.17 7.12
CA ASP A 93 -15.33 6.88 6.06
C ASP A 93 -15.37 7.83 4.85
N ASP A 94 -16.35 8.73 4.80
CA ASP A 94 -16.52 9.63 3.66
C ASP A 94 -15.98 11.05 3.92
N MET A 95 -15.03 11.46 3.10
CA MET A 95 -14.45 12.81 3.11
C MET A 95 -14.70 13.50 1.78
N LYS A 96 -15.08 14.78 1.85
CA LYS A 96 -15.18 15.67 0.69
C LYS A 96 -14.08 16.71 0.73
N LEU A 97 -13.50 17.00 -0.43
CA LEU A 97 -12.57 18.10 -0.66
C LEU A 97 -13.15 19.01 -1.73
N ASN A 98 -13.20 20.32 -1.47
CA ASN A 98 -13.66 21.33 -2.43
C ASN A 98 -12.83 22.61 -2.27
N GLY A 99 -11.73 22.70 -3.02
CA GLY A 99 -10.80 23.82 -2.89
C GLY A 99 -9.85 23.67 -1.69
N TYR A 100 -9.63 22.45 -1.20
CA TYR A 100 -8.69 22.21 -0.12
C TYR A 100 -7.27 22.60 -0.50
N GLY A 101 -6.60 23.36 0.37
CA GLY A 101 -5.20 23.74 0.25
C GLY A 101 -4.51 23.59 1.60
N GLY A 102 -4.01 22.40 1.91
CA GLY A 102 -3.47 22.15 3.24
C GLY A 102 -2.49 20.97 3.33
N GLY A 103 -2.18 20.60 4.57
CA GLY A 103 -1.25 19.53 4.92
C GLY A 103 -1.80 18.12 4.69
N ALA A 104 -1.13 17.14 5.25
CA ALA A 104 -1.45 15.73 5.05
C ALA A 104 -2.87 15.35 5.51
N ILE A 105 -3.47 14.38 4.82
CA ILE A 105 -4.74 13.75 5.18
C ILE A 105 -4.46 12.28 5.50
N LYS A 106 -4.78 11.84 6.73
CA LYS A 106 -4.56 10.46 7.17
C LYS A 106 -5.81 9.90 7.82
N ALA A 107 -6.11 8.65 7.57
CA ALA A 107 -7.18 7.94 8.24
C ALA A 107 -6.63 6.70 8.98
N ALA A 108 -7.18 6.45 10.17
CA ALA A 108 -7.01 5.19 10.88
C ALA A 108 -8.19 4.29 10.53
N GLY A 109 -8.12 3.63 9.37
CA GLY A 109 -9.17 2.80 8.77
C GLY A 109 -9.40 3.15 7.31
N LYS A 110 -10.53 2.69 6.78
CA LYS A 110 -10.97 2.97 5.40
C LYS A 110 -11.25 4.46 5.23
N LEU A 111 -10.92 5.00 4.04
CA LEU A 111 -11.21 6.38 3.69
C LEU A 111 -11.67 6.48 2.23
N ASN A 112 -12.79 7.13 2.03
CA ASN A 112 -13.30 7.52 0.71
C ASN A 112 -13.15 9.03 0.57
N ILE A 113 -12.39 9.49 -0.41
CA ILE A 113 -12.22 10.91 -0.72
C ILE A 113 -12.95 11.23 -2.02
N ALA A 114 -13.99 12.07 -1.93
CA ALA A 114 -14.59 12.70 -3.08
C ALA A 114 -14.03 14.12 -3.22
N TYR A 115 -13.45 14.46 -4.37
CA TYR A 115 -12.90 15.80 -4.59
C TYR A 115 -13.64 16.53 -5.72
N GLU A 116 -13.86 17.83 -5.51
CA GLU A 116 -14.48 18.76 -6.43
C GLU A 116 -13.59 20.02 -6.56
N GLY A 117 -13.55 20.63 -7.74
CA GLY A 117 -12.70 21.79 -8.00
C GLY A 117 -11.21 21.49 -7.88
N LYS A 118 -10.41 22.49 -7.51
CA LYS A 118 -8.94 22.36 -7.39
C LYS A 118 -8.54 22.16 -5.95
N ASN A 119 -7.91 21.03 -5.67
CA ASN A 119 -7.45 20.65 -4.34
C ASN A 119 -5.94 20.45 -4.34
N THR A 120 -5.28 20.83 -3.25
CA THR A 120 -3.84 20.64 -3.05
C THR A 120 -3.60 20.07 -1.66
N VAL A 121 -2.96 18.89 -1.60
CA VAL A 121 -2.47 18.27 -0.38
C VAL A 121 -0.95 18.27 -0.46
N LYS A 122 -0.29 19.00 0.46
CA LYS A 122 1.15 19.12 0.46
C LYS A 122 1.71 18.93 1.86
N THR A 123 2.69 18.05 2.00
CA THR A 123 3.39 17.89 3.26
C THR A 123 4.43 18.98 3.46
N GLU A 124 4.67 19.35 4.73
CA GLU A 124 5.80 20.20 5.08
C GLU A 124 7.13 19.48 4.78
N PRO A 125 8.20 20.25 4.54
CA PRO A 125 9.55 19.69 4.53
C PRO A 125 9.81 18.90 5.81
N ASP A 126 10.58 17.83 5.72
CA ASP A 126 10.91 16.92 6.84
C ASP A 126 9.75 16.04 7.35
N TYR A 127 8.55 16.13 6.75
CA TYR A 127 7.47 15.23 7.05
C TYR A 127 7.69 13.88 6.36
N THR A 128 8.00 12.84 7.15
CA THR A 128 8.39 11.50 6.64
C THR A 128 7.21 10.57 6.30
N GLY A 129 5.98 11.05 6.38
CA GLY A 129 4.79 10.28 6.09
C GLY A 129 4.20 10.57 4.70
N ALA A 130 3.27 9.74 4.25
CA ALA A 130 2.52 9.99 3.03
C ALA A 130 1.59 11.21 3.17
N ALA A 131 1.36 11.94 2.07
CA ALA A 131 0.48 13.10 2.09
C ALA A 131 -1.00 12.69 2.22
N ILE A 132 -1.44 11.66 1.49
CA ILE A 132 -2.76 11.04 1.70
C ILE A 132 -2.52 9.59 2.10
N LYS A 133 -3.09 9.15 3.25
CA LYS A 133 -2.89 7.80 3.76
C LYS A 133 -4.13 7.21 4.40
N ALA A 134 -4.49 6.00 3.98
CA ALA A 134 -5.38 5.11 4.73
C ALA A 134 -4.54 3.99 5.38
N GLN A 135 -4.65 3.84 6.70
CA GLN A 135 -3.87 2.88 7.47
C GLN A 135 -4.69 2.42 8.67
N ASP A 136 -4.77 1.13 8.91
CA ASP A 136 -5.27 0.58 10.16
C ASP A 136 -4.12 0.43 11.17
N GLY A 137 -4.39 0.83 12.42
CA GLY A 137 -3.43 0.72 13.52
C GLY A 137 -3.10 -0.71 13.97
N THR A 138 -3.86 -1.71 13.50
CA THR A 138 -3.79 -3.11 13.94
C THR A 138 -3.22 -4.08 12.91
N ASN A 139 -2.51 -3.61 11.88
CA ASN A 139 -2.03 -4.39 10.74
C ASN A 139 -3.16 -4.96 9.84
N GLN A 140 -4.37 -4.46 9.95
CA GLN A 140 -5.43 -4.77 8.98
C GLN A 140 -5.29 -3.90 7.74
N LYS A 141 -5.89 -4.35 6.65
CA LYS A 141 -5.83 -3.63 5.38
C LYS A 141 -6.85 -2.49 5.39
N ALA A 142 -6.38 -1.25 5.35
CA ALA A 142 -7.24 -0.08 5.17
C ALA A 142 -7.35 0.26 3.69
N GLU A 143 -8.57 0.37 3.19
CA GLU A 143 -8.88 0.75 1.80
C GLU A 143 -8.86 2.28 1.65
N LEU A 144 -8.40 2.74 0.49
CA LEU A 144 -8.46 4.15 0.08
C LEU A 144 -9.15 4.25 -1.27
N ASN A 145 -10.25 5.00 -1.31
CA ASN A 145 -10.96 5.29 -2.55
C ASN A 145 -10.92 6.79 -2.83
N ILE A 146 -10.53 7.19 -4.03
CA ILE A 146 -10.43 8.59 -4.48
C ILE A 146 -11.30 8.75 -5.71
N THR A 147 -12.27 9.67 -5.67
CA THR A 147 -13.24 9.84 -6.73
C THR A 147 -13.45 11.30 -7.10
N SER A 148 -13.74 11.56 -8.39
CA SER A 148 -14.20 12.86 -8.89
C SER A 148 -15.51 12.72 -9.65
N SER A 149 -16.26 13.79 -9.76
CA SER A 149 -17.52 13.83 -10.49
C SER A 149 -17.43 14.60 -11.81
N ASN A 150 -16.46 15.52 -11.93
CA ASN A 150 -16.33 16.39 -13.11
C ASN A 150 -14.91 16.30 -13.70
N SER A 151 -14.80 16.51 -14.99
CA SER A 151 -13.51 16.52 -15.70
C SER A 151 -12.63 17.74 -15.37
N THR A 152 -13.20 18.76 -14.74
CA THR A 152 -12.48 19.95 -14.26
C THR A 152 -11.96 19.82 -12.84
N ASP A 153 -12.31 18.73 -12.14
CA ASP A 153 -11.84 18.46 -10.79
C ASP A 153 -10.36 18.07 -10.81
N GLU A 154 -9.61 18.59 -9.87
CA GLU A 154 -8.16 18.40 -9.79
C GLU A 154 -7.73 18.13 -8.36
N LEU A 155 -6.94 17.09 -8.15
CA LEU A 155 -6.31 16.75 -6.89
C LEU A 155 -4.79 16.70 -7.09
N ASN A 156 -4.08 17.64 -6.48
CA ASN A 156 -2.62 17.75 -6.51
C ASN A 156 -2.07 17.27 -5.16
N VAL A 157 -1.22 16.27 -5.16
CA VAL A 157 -0.66 15.68 -3.97
C VAL A 157 0.86 15.68 -4.06
N THR A 158 1.52 16.34 -3.10
CA THR A 158 2.99 16.42 -3.07
C THR A 158 3.51 16.02 -1.71
N ALA A 159 4.50 15.13 -1.68
CA ALA A 159 5.17 14.68 -0.47
C ALA A 159 6.68 14.44 -0.71
N GLU A 160 7.44 14.37 0.37
CA GLU A 160 8.80 13.83 0.34
C GLU A 160 8.73 12.29 0.28
N ALA A 161 7.95 11.65 1.16
CA ALA A 161 7.63 10.22 1.13
C ALA A 161 6.52 9.92 0.08
N ASP A 162 5.75 8.84 0.25
CA ASP A 162 4.68 8.50 -0.69
C ASP A 162 3.67 9.66 -0.83
N ALA A 163 3.26 10.00 -2.04
CA ALA A 163 2.24 11.02 -2.17
C ALA A 163 0.87 10.45 -1.75
N ILE A 164 0.47 9.30 -2.29
CA ILE A 164 -0.76 8.58 -1.91
C ILE A 164 -0.41 7.16 -1.50
N LYS A 165 -0.91 6.73 -0.31
CA LYS A 165 -0.65 5.40 0.23
C LYS A 165 -1.87 4.74 0.85
N SER A 166 -2.08 3.46 0.56
CA SER A 166 -3.04 2.59 1.25
C SER A 166 -2.33 1.37 1.83
N THR A 167 -2.69 0.95 3.05
CA THR A 167 -2.22 -0.34 3.61
C THR A 167 -3.08 -1.52 3.14
N GLY A 168 -4.19 -1.27 2.47
CA GLY A 168 -5.03 -2.23 1.75
C GLY A 168 -5.10 -1.90 0.27
N ASP A 169 -6.29 -2.07 -0.28
CA ASP A 169 -6.54 -1.78 -1.68
C ASP A 169 -6.68 -0.26 -1.90
N LEU A 170 -6.35 0.19 -3.11
CA LEU A 170 -6.47 1.58 -3.53
C LEU A 170 -7.24 1.68 -4.83
N SER A 171 -8.23 2.56 -4.87
CA SER A 171 -9.00 2.85 -6.07
C SER A 171 -8.97 4.34 -6.40
N ILE A 172 -8.73 4.67 -7.66
CA ILE A 172 -8.85 6.02 -8.21
C ILE A 172 -9.84 5.97 -9.36
N SER A 173 -10.87 6.81 -9.32
CA SER A 173 -11.93 6.76 -10.33
C SER A 173 -12.52 8.15 -10.64
N GLY A 174 -13.20 8.21 -11.78
CA GLY A 174 -13.90 9.42 -12.23
C GLY A 174 -13.23 10.12 -13.41
N PRO A 175 -13.78 11.25 -13.84
CA PRO A 175 -13.30 11.99 -14.99
C PRO A 175 -12.27 13.10 -14.69
N GLY A 176 -11.99 13.39 -13.41
CA GLY A 176 -11.08 14.46 -13.00
C GLY A 176 -9.59 14.10 -13.14
N THR A 177 -8.74 14.96 -12.65
CA THR A 177 -7.28 14.80 -12.71
C THR A 177 -6.71 14.54 -11.30
N VAL A 178 -5.86 13.53 -11.17
CA VAL A 178 -5.05 13.27 -9.99
C VAL A 178 -3.58 13.42 -10.36
N ASN A 179 -2.89 14.36 -9.74
CA ASN A 179 -1.46 14.61 -9.90
C ASN A 179 -0.75 14.25 -8.60
N THR A 180 0.18 13.31 -8.63
CA THR A 180 0.98 12.95 -7.47
C THR A 180 2.46 13.16 -7.74
N THR A 181 3.18 13.67 -6.74
CA THR A 181 4.62 13.83 -6.78
C THR A 181 5.21 13.42 -5.45
N SER A 182 6.06 12.42 -5.47
CA SER A 182 6.94 12.04 -4.37
C SER A 182 8.40 12.29 -4.77
N THR A 183 9.22 12.79 -3.85
CA THR A 183 10.63 13.05 -4.14
C THR A 183 11.54 11.88 -3.80
N THR A 184 11.19 11.03 -2.83
CA THR A 184 12.05 9.95 -2.34
C THR A 184 11.38 8.58 -2.31
N SER A 185 10.07 8.50 -2.56
CA SER A 185 9.31 7.26 -2.49
C SER A 185 8.33 7.17 -3.67
N ASP A 186 7.17 6.52 -3.50
CA ASP A 186 6.25 6.25 -4.59
C ASP A 186 5.27 7.41 -4.82
N GLY A 187 4.94 7.68 -6.05
CA GLY A 187 3.85 8.58 -6.39
C GLY A 187 2.51 8.06 -5.86
N ILE A 188 2.24 6.76 -6.07
CA ILE A 188 1.05 6.05 -5.58
C ILE A 188 1.46 4.66 -5.10
N GLU A 189 1.16 4.31 -3.84
CA GLU A 189 1.42 2.98 -3.27
C GLU A 189 0.14 2.33 -2.72
N ALA A 190 -0.15 1.10 -3.17
CA ALA A 190 -1.13 0.20 -2.55
C ALA A 190 -0.42 -1.04 -1.98
N LYS A 191 -0.65 -1.35 -0.69
CA LYS A 191 -0.17 -2.62 -0.14
C LYS A 191 -1.08 -3.81 -0.50
N GLY A 192 -2.26 -3.56 -1.04
CA GLY A 192 -3.19 -4.50 -1.64
C GLY A 192 -3.22 -4.36 -3.16
N ASP A 193 -4.41 -4.52 -3.74
CA ASP A 193 -4.67 -4.31 -5.15
C ASP A 193 -4.83 -2.81 -5.45
N LEU A 194 -4.45 -2.41 -6.66
CA LEU A 194 -4.65 -1.06 -7.17
C LEU A 194 -5.57 -1.07 -8.37
N SER A 195 -6.55 -0.16 -8.40
CA SER A 195 -7.48 0.03 -9.51
C SER A 195 -7.55 1.48 -9.94
N ILE A 196 -7.35 1.74 -11.23
CA ILE A 196 -7.55 3.05 -11.85
C ILE A 196 -8.62 2.89 -12.92
N THR A 197 -9.73 3.63 -12.77
CA THR A 197 -10.89 3.51 -13.67
C THR A 197 -11.44 4.88 -14.06
N GLY A 198 -12.28 4.90 -15.11
CA GLY A 198 -12.94 6.13 -15.56
C GLY A 198 -12.26 6.76 -16.77
N SER A 199 -12.56 8.04 -17.01
CA SER A 199 -12.07 8.79 -18.17
C SER A 199 -11.10 9.92 -17.82
N GLY A 200 -10.71 10.01 -16.55
CA GLY A 200 -9.85 11.07 -16.04
C GLY A 200 -8.37 10.87 -16.38
N THR A 201 -7.55 11.72 -15.79
CA THR A 201 -6.10 11.67 -15.93
C THR A 201 -5.45 11.36 -14.58
N VAL A 202 -4.52 10.42 -14.55
CA VAL A 202 -3.68 10.15 -13.39
C VAL A 202 -2.23 10.35 -13.78
N ASN A 203 -1.57 11.33 -13.18
CA ASN A 203 -0.14 11.59 -13.35
C ASN A 203 0.57 11.26 -12.04
N ALA A 204 1.36 10.21 -12.04
CA ALA A 204 2.07 9.75 -10.86
C ALA A 204 3.58 9.80 -11.09
N THR A 205 4.27 10.60 -10.28
CA THR A 205 5.73 10.70 -10.29
C THR A 205 6.27 10.30 -8.93
N GLY A 206 7.16 9.33 -8.90
CA GLY A 206 7.87 8.88 -7.71
C GLY A 206 9.38 9.05 -7.83
N GLY A 207 10.05 9.26 -6.71
CA GLY A 207 11.50 9.13 -6.61
C GLY A 207 11.93 7.66 -6.79
N THR A 208 11.09 6.73 -6.32
CA THR A 208 11.20 5.30 -6.60
C THR A 208 10.20 4.92 -7.70
N GLU A 209 9.04 4.38 -7.37
CA GLU A 209 8.04 4.00 -8.37
C GLU A 209 7.03 5.12 -8.64
N GLY A 210 6.61 5.27 -9.91
CA GLY A 210 5.47 6.12 -10.24
C GLY A 210 4.19 5.59 -9.60
N ILE A 211 3.90 4.31 -9.85
CA ILE A 211 2.75 3.57 -9.32
C ILE A 211 3.22 2.20 -8.85
N GLN A 212 2.92 1.84 -7.59
CA GLN A 212 3.22 0.53 -7.03
C GLN A 212 1.99 -0.13 -6.40
N SER A 213 1.78 -1.43 -6.63
CA SER A 213 0.92 -2.28 -5.82
C SER A 213 1.69 -3.51 -5.32
N LYS A 214 1.36 -4.01 -4.14
CA LYS A 214 1.85 -5.32 -3.68
C LYS A 214 0.94 -6.47 -4.14
N GLY A 215 -0.26 -6.17 -4.56
CA GLY A 215 -1.21 -7.07 -5.22
C GLY A 215 -1.21 -6.85 -6.73
N LYS A 216 -2.40 -6.93 -7.30
CA LYS A 216 -2.66 -6.72 -8.73
C LYS A 216 -2.86 -5.25 -9.04
N THR A 217 -2.32 -4.77 -10.17
CA THR A 217 -2.66 -3.46 -10.73
C THR A 217 -3.63 -3.62 -11.90
N THR A 218 -4.78 -2.95 -11.82
CA THR A 218 -5.76 -2.88 -12.92
C THR A 218 -5.93 -1.44 -13.36
N ILE A 219 -5.65 -1.16 -14.62
CA ILE A 219 -5.93 0.12 -15.29
C ILE A 219 -7.02 -0.15 -16.33
N ASP A 220 -8.30 0.10 -15.94
CA ASP A 220 -9.48 -0.04 -16.79
C ASP A 220 -10.03 1.36 -17.09
N SER A 221 -9.29 2.11 -17.88
CA SER A 221 -9.52 3.54 -18.10
C SER A 221 -9.64 3.85 -19.58
N SER A 222 -10.56 4.77 -19.91
CA SER A 222 -10.60 5.42 -21.21
C SER A 222 -9.83 6.75 -21.27
N GLY A 223 -9.29 7.19 -20.12
CA GLY A 223 -8.48 8.39 -19.98
C GLY A 223 -6.99 8.15 -20.15
N THR A 224 -6.18 8.92 -19.42
CA THR A 224 -4.72 8.86 -19.50
C THR A 224 -4.11 8.54 -18.16
N VAL A 225 -3.18 7.58 -18.12
CA VAL A 225 -2.35 7.28 -16.94
C VAL A 225 -0.89 7.48 -17.30
N ILE A 226 -0.21 8.39 -16.61
CA ILE A 226 1.22 8.68 -16.77
C ILE A 226 1.91 8.29 -15.46
N ALA A 227 2.81 7.32 -15.51
CA ALA A 227 3.54 6.82 -14.36
C ALA A 227 5.05 6.94 -14.59
N LYS A 228 5.72 7.72 -13.74
CA LYS A 228 7.16 7.99 -13.85
C LYS A 228 7.85 7.55 -12.58
N GLY A 229 8.71 6.55 -12.70
CA GLY A 229 9.64 6.14 -11.66
C GLY A 229 11.01 6.80 -11.82
N GLY A 230 11.65 7.09 -10.73
CA GLY A 230 13.04 7.53 -10.68
C GLY A 230 13.97 6.31 -10.63
N GLU A 231 14.34 5.88 -9.43
CA GLU A 231 15.21 4.72 -9.20
C GLU A 231 14.49 3.38 -9.44
N GLY A 232 13.16 3.34 -9.32
CA GLY A 232 12.32 2.15 -9.52
C GLY A 232 11.52 2.20 -10.82
N TYR A 233 10.40 1.48 -10.86
CA TYR A 233 9.58 1.28 -12.05
C TYR A 233 8.61 2.44 -12.30
N GLY A 234 8.20 2.63 -13.56
CA GLY A 234 7.05 3.47 -13.86
C GLY A 234 5.78 2.89 -13.24
N VAL A 235 5.45 1.63 -13.54
CA VAL A 235 4.34 0.86 -12.94
C VAL A 235 4.87 -0.47 -12.44
N ALA A 236 4.65 -0.79 -11.16
CA ALA A 236 5.03 -2.06 -10.55
C ALA A 236 3.85 -2.78 -9.90
N ALA A 237 3.77 -4.10 -10.03
CA ALA A 237 2.80 -4.93 -9.33
C ALA A 237 3.43 -6.21 -8.78
N GLY A 238 3.11 -6.54 -7.51
CA GLY A 238 3.50 -7.80 -6.89
C GLY A 238 2.65 -9.00 -7.33
N SER A 239 1.79 -8.84 -8.33
CA SER A 239 1.01 -9.88 -9.01
C SER A 239 0.86 -9.50 -10.47
N ASP A 240 -0.34 -9.56 -11.03
CA ASP A 240 -0.60 -9.25 -12.44
C ASP A 240 -0.79 -7.75 -12.68
N ILE A 241 -0.46 -7.28 -13.89
CA ILE A 241 -0.87 -5.99 -14.42
C ILE A 241 -1.88 -6.21 -15.54
N ILE A 242 -3.06 -5.59 -15.43
CA ILE A 242 -4.11 -5.61 -16.45
C ILE A 242 -4.36 -4.18 -16.91
N ILE A 243 -4.13 -3.92 -18.21
CA ILE A 243 -4.38 -2.62 -18.83
C ILE A 243 -5.45 -2.81 -19.91
N LYS A 244 -6.58 -2.12 -19.74
CA LYS A 244 -7.73 -2.19 -20.65
C LYS A 244 -8.55 -0.90 -20.60
N GLY A 245 -9.67 -0.83 -21.36
CA GLY A 245 -10.57 0.35 -21.32
C GLY A 245 -10.33 1.34 -22.45
N GLY A 246 -9.34 1.11 -23.32
CA GLY A 246 -9.11 1.90 -24.53
C GLY A 246 -8.37 3.22 -24.35
N GLY A 247 -7.94 3.54 -23.11
CA GLY A 247 -7.19 4.76 -22.82
C GLY A 247 -5.69 4.64 -23.11
N LYS A 248 -4.94 5.68 -22.71
CA LYS A 248 -3.49 5.76 -22.88
C LYS A 248 -2.78 5.50 -21.55
N VAL A 249 -1.73 4.67 -21.56
CA VAL A 249 -0.81 4.47 -20.44
C VAL A 249 0.61 4.80 -20.91
N GLU A 250 1.22 5.78 -20.26
CA GLU A 250 2.63 6.13 -20.44
C GLU A 250 3.38 5.74 -19.17
N ALA A 251 4.29 4.79 -19.25
CA ALA A 251 5.13 4.38 -18.16
C ALA A 251 6.60 4.68 -18.49
N SER A 252 7.31 5.28 -17.55
CA SER A 252 8.74 5.53 -17.72
C SER A 252 9.52 5.29 -16.44
N SER A 253 10.78 4.87 -16.59
CA SER A 253 11.74 4.74 -15.51
C SER A 253 13.09 5.30 -15.96
N ILE A 254 13.89 5.78 -14.99
CA ILE A 254 15.26 6.22 -15.25
C ILE A 254 16.22 5.03 -15.17
N GLU A 255 16.08 4.17 -14.16
CA GLU A 255 17.07 3.11 -13.87
C GLU A 255 16.54 1.69 -14.14
N GLU A 256 15.25 1.47 -13.98
CA GLU A 256 14.64 0.13 -14.07
C GLU A 256 13.69 -0.01 -15.28
N ALA A 257 12.94 -1.09 -15.38
CA ALA A 257 11.93 -1.27 -16.41
C ALA A 257 10.76 -0.28 -16.24
N ALA A 258 10.19 0.19 -17.34
CA ALA A 258 9.04 1.09 -17.27
C ALA A 258 7.80 0.39 -16.65
N ILE A 259 7.58 -0.89 -16.96
CA ILE A 259 6.47 -1.69 -16.42
C ILE A 259 7.03 -3.03 -15.94
N TRP A 260 6.71 -3.42 -14.71
CA TRP A 260 7.15 -4.66 -14.09
C TRP A 260 6.02 -5.34 -13.30
N ALA A 261 5.93 -6.65 -13.40
CA ALA A 261 4.96 -7.46 -12.67
C ALA A 261 5.61 -8.79 -12.23
N ASP A 262 5.31 -9.24 -11.00
CA ASP A 262 5.66 -10.60 -10.58
C ASP A 262 4.90 -11.67 -11.37
N GLY A 263 3.67 -11.33 -11.81
CA GLY A 263 2.79 -12.18 -12.61
C GLY A 263 2.76 -11.82 -14.09
N ASN A 264 1.57 -11.84 -14.68
CA ASN A 264 1.36 -11.56 -16.08
C ASN A 264 1.10 -10.07 -16.34
N ILE A 265 1.46 -9.60 -17.55
CA ILE A 265 1.05 -8.30 -18.06
C ILE A 265 0.08 -8.55 -19.22
N ASP A 266 -1.19 -8.17 -19.01
CA ASP A 266 -2.26 -8.26 -20.02
C ASP A 266 -2.63 -6.85 -20.51
N ILE A 267 -2.47 -6.61 -21.81
CA ILE A 267 -2.86 -5.36 -22.45
C ILE A 267 -3.93 -5.67 -23.47
N SER A 268 -5.12 -5.14 -23.26
CA SER A 268 -6.31 -5.45 -24.07
C SER A 268 -7.23 -4.23 -24.23
N GLY A 269 -8.42 -4.43 -24.83
CA GLY A 269 -9.46 -3.42 -24.92
C GLY A 269 -9.11 -2.19 -25.78
N GLY A 270 -8.11 -2.28 -26.66
CA GLY A 270 -7.70 -1.16 -27.51
C GLY A 270 -6.83 -0.10 -26.81
N SER A 271 -6.34 -0.40 -25.61
CA SER A 271 -5.45 0.50 -24.87
C SER A 271 -4.13 0.75 -25.61
N GLN A 272 -3.64 1.99 -25.52
CA GLN A 272 -2.34 2.40 -26.04
C GLN A 272 -1.34 2.43 -24.88
N VAL A 273 -0.25 1.67 -24.99
CA VAL A 273 0.77 1.62 -23.94
C VAL A 273 2.11 2.03 -24.52
N GLU A 274 2.69 3.07 -23.93
CA GLU A 274 4.04 3.55 -24.23
C GLU A 274 4.90 3.30 -23.00
N ALA A 275 5.94 2.47 -23.15
CA ALA A 275 6.87 2.14 -22.07
C ALA A 275 8.29 2.53 -22.48
N SER A 276 8.99 3.31 -21.64
CA SER A 276 10.36 3.76 -21.90
C SER A 276 11.23 3.64 -20.67
N SER A 277 12.46 3.17 -20.84
CA SER A 277 13.49 3.16 -19.81
C SER A 277 14.75 3.82 -20.34
N GLN A 278 15.53 4.48 -19.46
CA GLN A 278 16.80 5.11 -19.80
C GLN A 278 18.01 4.26 -19.36
N GLY A 279 17.81 3.29 -18.43
CA GLY A 279 18.83 2.38 -17.91
C GLY A 279 18.95 1.06 -18.68
#